data_6f63d52d16677957a05a4174e7a93164
#
_entry.id   6f63d52d16677957a05a4174e7a93164
#
_cell.length_a   1.000
_cell.length_b   1.000
_cell.length_c   1.000
_cell.angle_alpha   90.00
_cell.angle_beta   90.00
_cell.angle_gamma   90.00
#
_symmetry.space_group_name_H-M   'P 1'
#
loop_
_entity.id
_entity.type
_entity.pdbx_description
1 polymer ?
#
loop_
_entity_poly.entity_id
_entity_poly.type
_entity_poly.pdbx_seq_one_letter_code
_entity_poly.pdbx_strand_id
1 'polypeptide(L)'
;MASSAIKRKKIHRLSSQLEKKTLIQIEGPTCSGKTSFVLGLCKELTGNGIKVMHIEEAATKVFKASKNILEQLQSDPESNQWSKAKLELQQRVISEQLASLKSFAENNEYVIAIMDRGGASTAYHTIPLLSNEEKESIKNLCRDIGKMATLTIMLSPLGFLKHDSPRYQKTINEIEEEAIGIKNYLDRWEIRYLEIPPDSRAVRLTVGLKYILDELNVKTTKKSCV
;
A
#
# COMPACT_ATOMS: atom_id res chain seq x y z
N MET A 1 17.20 20.09 9.67
CA MET A 1 15.90 20.47 10.24
C MET A 1 14.91 21.06 9.23
N ALA A 2 15.28 21.92 8.29
CA ALA A 2 14.36 22.48 7.28
C ALA A 2 13.67 21.42 6.38
N SER A 3 14.33 20.32 6.04
CA SER A 3 13.78 19.24 5.18
C SER A 3 12.56 18.55 5.78
N SER A 4 12.48 18.36 7.11
CA SER A 4 11.34 17.65 7.74
C SER A 4 10.08 18.52 7.81
N ALA A 5 10.24 19.83 8.03
CA ALA A 5 9.12 20.79 8.07
C ALA A 5 8.46 20.96 6.69
N ILE A 6 9.28 20.99 5.63
CA ILE A 6 8.80 21.07 4.25
C ILE A 6 8.04 19.79 3.87
N LYS A 7 8.55 18.61 4.24
CA LYS A 7 7.86 17.32 4.01
C LYS A 7 6.51 17.29 4.73
N ARG A 8 6.42 17.72 5.99
CA ARG A 8 5.14 17.75 6.75
C ARG A 8 4.11 18.68 6.11
N LYS A 9 4.47 19.90 5.70
CA LYS A 9 3.54 20.80 4.99
C LYS A 9 3.01 20.20 3.69
N LYS A 10 3.87 19.51 2.93
CA LYS A 10 3.48 18.87 1.67
C LYS A 10 2.48 17.73 1.90
N ILE A 11 2.68 16.92 2.93
CA ILE A 11 1.78 15.83 3.31
C ILE A 11 0.43 16.37 3.78
N HIS A 12 0.41 17.40 4.63
CA HIS A 12 -0.83 18.01 5.09
C HIS A 12 -1.67 18.57 3.95
N ARG A 13 -1.04 19.23 2.96
CA ARG A 13 -1.72 19.72 1.77
C ARG A 13 -2.31 18.57 0.93
N LEU A 14 -1.57 17.48 0.78
CA LEU A 14 -2.03 16.29 0.06
C LEU A 14 -3.24 15.66 0.75
N SER A 15 -3.20 15.50 2.07
CA SER A 15 -4.32 14.99 2.86
C SER A 15 -5.59 15.81 2.64
N SER A 16 -5.51 17.15 2.71
CA SER A 16 -6.69 18.01 2.51
C SER A 16 -7.26 17.93 1.08
N GLN A 17 -6.43 17.70 0.07
CA GLN A 17 -6.91 17.48 -1.31
C GLN A 17 -7.63 16.13 -1.46
N LEU A 18 -7.22 15.11 -0.69
CA LEU A 18 -7.83 13.78 -0.73
C LEU A 18 -9.14 13.68 0.06
N GLU A 19 -9.47 14.63 0.94
CA GLU A 19 -10.73 14.63 1.72
C GLU A 19 -11.99 14.57 0.85
N LYS A 20 -11.91 15.06 -0.39
CA LYS A 20 -13.03 15.02 -1.36
C LYS A 20 -13.05 13.77 -2.23
N LYS A 21 -12.10 12.88 -2.07
CA LYS A 21 -11.88 11.67 -2.87
C LYS A 21 -11.94 10.44 -2.00
N THR A 22 -12.11 9.27 -2.60
CA THR A 22 -12.07 7.99 -1.90
C THR A 22 -10.79 7.26 -2.27
N LEU A 23 -9.87 7.15 -1.31
CA LEU A 23 -8.67 6.34 -1.44
C LEU A 23 -8.87 5.02 -0.70
N ILE A 24 -8.80 3.92 -1.42
CA ILE A 24 -8.88 2.56 -0.87
C ILE A 24 -7.48 1.98 -0.92
N GLN A 25 -6.92 1.58 0.22
CA GLN A 25 -5.64 0.87 0.25
C GLN A 25 -5.85 -0.60 0.52
N ILE A 26 -5.11 -1.44 -0.21
CA ILE A 26 -5.11 -2.89 -0.04
C ILE A 26 -3.78 -3.28 0.60
N GLU A 27 -3.87 -3.76 1.83
CA GLU A 27 -2.75 -4.25 2.62
C GLU A 27 -2.72 -5.78 2.64
N GLY A 28 -1.61 -6.34 3.02
CA GLY A 28 -1.43 -7.79 3.18
C GLY A 28 -0.03 -8.24 2.81
N PRO A 29 0.35 -9.46 3.21
CA PRO A 29 1.69 -9.98 3.00
C PRO A 29 1.95 -10.35 1.54
N THR A 30 3.18 -10.67 1.25
CA THR A 30 3.58 -11.27 -0.02
C THR A 30 2.71 -12.50 -0.31
N CYS A 31 2.40 -12.77 -1.57
CA CYS A 31 1.54 -13.89 -2.00
C CYS A 31 0.10 -13.91 -1.45
N SER A 32 -0.40 -12.83 -0.87
CA SER A 32 -1.82 -12.74 -0.46
C SER A 32 -2.80 -12.46 -1.61
N GLY A 33 -2.33 -12.30 -2.84
CA GLY A 33 -3.16 -12.04 -4.02
C GLY A 33 -3.63 -10.60 -4.18
N LYS A 34 -2.98 -9.62 -3.53
CA LYS A 34 -3.33 -8.18 -3.57
C LYS A 34 -3.55 -7.66 -4.99
N THR A 35 -2.55 -7.79 -5.85
CA THR A 35 -2.63 -7.25 -7.22
C THR A 35 -3.81 -7.83 -8.00
N SER A 36 -4.04 -9.15 -7.90
CA SER A 36 -5.19 -9.79 -8.55
C SER A 36 -6.53 -9.30 -7.97
N PHE A 37 -6.57 -9.02 -6.67
CA PHE A 37 -7.73 -8.48 -5.97
C PHE A 37 -8.00 -7.03 -6.40
N VAL A 38 -6.98 -6.17 -6.40
CA VAL A 38 -7.06 -4.77 -6.87
C VAL A 38 -7.57 -4.68 -8.30
N LEU A 39 -6.98 -5.46 -9.22
CA LEU A 39 -7.41 -5.50 -10.62
C LEU A 39 -8.86 -5.97 -10.76
N GLY A 40 -9.27 -6.96 -9.94
CA GLY A 40 -10.66 -7.40 -9.88
C GLY A 40 -11.61 -6.31 -9.42
N LEU A 41 -11.29 -5.62 -8.33
CA LEU A 41 -12.10 -4.49 -7.82
C LEU A 41 -12.20 -3.35 -8.84
N CYS A 42 -11.08 -2.96 -9.46
CA CYS A 42 -11.10 -1.95 -10.51
C CYS A 42 -12.02 -2.32 -11.66
N LYS A 43 -11.96 -3.59 -12.13
CA LYS A 43 -12.83 -4.09 -13.20
C LYS A 43 -14.30 -4.04 -12.82
N GLU A 44 -14.67 -4.52 -11.63
CA GLU A 44 -16.06 -4.55 -11.15
C GLU A 44 -16.62 -3.13 -10.98
N LEU A 45 -15.87 -2.23 -10.33
CA LEU A 45 -16.31 -0.85 -10.14
C LEU A 45 -16.45 -0.11 -11.47
N THR A 46 -15.49 -0.28 -12.39
CA THR A 46 -15.56 0.33 -13.73
C THR A 46 -16.73 -0.25 -14.55
N GLY A 47 -16.98 -1.56 -14.46
CA GLY A 47 -18.14 -2.20 -15.06
C GLY A 47 -19.48 -1.64 -14.56
N ASN A 48 -19.51 -1.10 -13.35
CA ASN A 48 -20.65 -0.40 -12.77
C ASN A 48 -20.64 1.14 -13.04
N GLY A 49 -19.83 1.61 -13.99
CA GLY A 49 -19.79 3.02 -14.40
C GLY A 49 -18.99 3.93 -13.47
N ILE A 50 -18.28 3.40 -12.48
CA ILE A 50 -17.47 4.16 -11.54
C ILE A 50 -16.06 4.32 -12.11
N LYS A 51 -15.60 5.57 -12.30
CA LYS A 51 -14.23 5.85 -12.73
C LYS A 51 -13.25 5.63 -11.59
N VAL A 52 -12.42 4.60 -11.71
CA VAL A 52 -11.45 4.18 -10.69
C VAL A 52 -10.03 4.30 -11.21
N MET A 53 -9.16 4.95 -10.46
CA MET A 53 -7.72 4.97 -10.71
C MET A 53 -7.05 3.79 -9.99
N HIS A 54 -6.35 2.94 -10.72
CA HIS A 54 -5.45 1.95 -10.16
C HIS A 54 -4.10 2.59 -9.83
N ILE A 55 -3.72 2.60 -8.56
CA ILE A 55 -2.39 2.97 -8.11
C ILE A 55 -1.59 1.68 -7.93
N GLU A 56 -0.72 1.40 -8.91
CA GLU A 56 0.12 0.20 -8.91
C GLU A 56 1.08 0.18 -7.72
N GLU A 57 1.49 -1.02 -7.32
CA GLU A 57 2.50 -1.23 -6.28
C GLU A 57 3.80 -0.48 -6.63
N ALA A 58 4.14 0.53 -5.83
CA ALA A 58 5.32 1.36 -6.04
C ALA A 58 6.63 0.53 -6.03
N ALA A 59 6.70 -0.51 -5.18
CA ALA A 59 7.85 -1.42 -5.14
C ALA A 59 8.05 -2.14 -6.48
N THR A 60 6.97 -2.57 -7.14
CA THR A 60 7.05 -3.22 -8.47
C THR A 60 7.67 -2.31 -9.51
N LYS A 61 7.26 -1.04 -9.55
CA LYS A 61 7.81 -0.05 -10.48
C LYS A 61 9.28 0.22 -10.21
N VAL A 62 9.63 0.47 -8.94
CA VAL A 62 11.01 0.78 -8.54
C VAL A 62 11.95 -0.39 -8.80
N PHE A 63 11.56 -1.62 -8.45
CA PHE A 63 12.41 -2.80 -8.68
C PHE A 63 12.58 -3.14 -10.16
N LYS A 64 11.55 -2.97 -10.98
CA LYS A 64 11.67 -3.13 -12.43
C LYS A 64 12.67 -2.13 -13.03
N ALA A 65 12.60 -0.86 -12.62
CA ALA A 65 13.51 0.19 -13.07
C ALA A 65 14.95 0.02 -12.55
N SER A 66 15.14 -0.74 -11.48
CA SER A 66 16.44 -0.95 -10.81
C SER A 66 16.98 -2.37 -10.96
N LYS A 67 16.46 -3.16 -11.92
CA LYS A 67 16.81 -4.58 -12.08
C LYS A 67 18.31 -4.83 -12.18
N ASN A 68 19.02 -4.04 -12.98
CA ASN A 68 20.48 -4.18 -13.16
C ASN A 68 21.26 -3.95 -11.84
N ILE A 69 20.81 -3.02 -11.01
CA ILE A 69 21.42 -2.75 -9.70
C ILE A 69 21.20 -3.94 -8.77
N LEU A 70 19.98 -4.51 -8.77
CA LEU A 70 19.62 -5.65 -7.94
C LEU A 70 20.42 -6.91 -8.33
N GLU A 71 20.58 -7.18 -9.63
CA GLU A 71 21.35 -8.31 -10.13
C GLU A 71 22.84 -8.23 -9.75
N GLN A 72 23.43 -7.03 -9.82
CA GLN A 72 24.81 -6.80 -9.39
C GLN A 72 25.01 -6.99 -7.88
N LEU A 73 24.01 -6.62 -7.08
CA LEU A 73 24.07 -6.71 -5.62
C LEU A 73 23.72 -8.09 -5.07
N GLN A 74 22.99 -8.92 -5.81
CA GLN A 74 22.64 -10.29 -5.40
C GLN A 74 23.86 -11.23 -5.31
N SER A 75 24.97 -10.86 -5.92
CA SER A 75 26.24 -11.63 -5.83
C SER A 75 26.88 -11.59 -4.43
N ASP A 76 26.53 -10.60 -3.58
CA ASP A 76 27.02 -10.49 -2.19
C ASP A 76 25.95 -9.91 -1.27
N PRO A 77 24.97 -10.73 -0.83
CA PRO A 77 23.81 -10.28 -0.05
C PRO A 77 24.13 -9.86 1.39
N GLU A 78 25.32 -10.20 1.90
CA GLU A 78 25.75 -9.83 3.27
C GLU A 78 26.58 -8.53 3.28
N SER A 79 26.86 -7.96 2.13
CA SER A 79 27.66 -6.74 2.04
C SER A 79 26.93 -5.49 2.56
N ASN A 80 27.71 -4.56 3.13
CA ASN A 80 27.19 -3.23 3.50
C ASN A 80 26.59 -2.49 2.28
N GLN A 81 27.06 -2.79 1.07
CA GLN A 81 26.56 -2.22 -0.18
C GLN A 81 25.13 -2.71 -0.47
N TRP A 82 24.83 -3.99 -0.21
CA TRP A 82 23.49 -4.55 -0.35
C TRP A 82 22.48 -3.86 0.58
N SER A 83 22.83 -3.72 1.87
CA SER A 83 21.98 -3.06 2.85
C SER A 83 21.71 -1.59 2.49
N LYS A 84 22.72 -0.86 2.02
CA LYS A 84 22.59 0.52 1.57
C LYS A 84 21.71 0.65 0.32
N ALA A 85 21.91 -0.21 -0.67
CA ALA A 85 21.10 -0.21 -1.88
C ALA A 85 19.65 -0.59 -1.62
N LYS A 86 19.40 -1.56 -0.74
CA LYS A 86 18.06 -1.94 -0.30
C LYS A 86 17.34 -0.78 0.37
N LEU A 87 18.03 -0.02 1.22
CA LEU A 87 17.47 1.19 1.84
C LEU A 87 17.15 2.26 0.79
N GLU A 88 18.05 2.53 -0.14
CA GLU A 88 17.83 3.49 -1.22
C GLU A 88 16.60 3.12 -2.07
N LEU A 89 16.46 1.83 -2.41
CA LEU A 89 15.29 1.33 -3.13
C LEU A 89 13.99 1.54 -2.35
N GLN A 90 13.99 1.31 -1.03
CA GLN A 90 12.81 1.54 -0.21
C GLN A 90 12.46 3.04 -0.09
N GLN A 91 13.45 3.92 -0.04
CA GLN A 91 13.21 5.37 -0.08
C GLN A 91 12.59 5.81 -1.43
N ARG A 92 13.01 5.19 -2.55
CA ARG A 92 12.39 5.40 -3.87
C ARG A 92 10.95 4.87 -3.89
N VAL A 93 10.67 3.74 -3.25
CA VAL A 93 9.29 3.20 -3.12
C VAL A 93 8.38 4.20 -2.44
N ILE A 94 8.80 4.79 -1.31
CA ILE A 94 8.03 5.82 -0.60
C ILE A 94 7.81 7.06 -1.49
N SER A 95 8.83 7.48 -2.21
CA SER A 95 8.76 8.64 -3.11
C SER A 95 7.78 8.42 -4.26
N GLU A 96 7.79 7.23 -4.87
CA GLU A 96 6.86 6.83 -5.93
C GLU A 96 5.42 6.73 -5.41
N GLN A 97 5.23 6.21 -4.21
CA GLN A 97 3.92 6.13 -3.56
C GLN A 97 3.33 7.53 -3.34
N LEU A 98 4.12 8.46 -2.82
CA LEU A 98 3.70 9.86 -2.67
C LEU A 98 3.42 10.55 -4.00
N ALA A 99 4.21 10.29 -5.04
CA ALA A 99 3.99 10.83 -6.38
C ALA A 99 2.66 10.34 -6.97
N SER A 100 2.35 9.05 -6.81
CA SER A 100 1.10 8.45 -7.26
C SER A 100 -0.12 9.02 -6.52
N LEU A 101 -0.02 9.21 -5.20
CA LEU A 101 -1.06 9.85 -4.40
C LEU A 101 -1.28 11.30 -4.81
N LYS A 102 -0.21 12.03 -5.09
CA LYS A 102 -0.30 13.41 -5.60
C LYS A 102 -1.00 13.44 -6.96
N SER A 103 -0.62 12.55 -7.87
CA SER A 103 -1.27 12.44 -9.18
C SER A 103 -2.76 12.18 -9.05
N PHE A 104 -3.19 11.28 -8.16
CA PHE A 104 -4.61 11.04 -7.88
C PHE A 104 -5.29 12.29 -7.28
N ALA A 105 -4.67 12.96 -6.32
CA ALA A 105 -5.23 14.15 -5.69
C ALA A 105 -5.49 15.28 -6.68
N GLU A 106 -4.60 15.47 -7.65
CA GLU A 106 -4.66 16.52 -8.67
C GLU A 106 -5.53 16.13 -9.90
N ASN A 107 -5.80 14.85 -10.12
CA ASN A 107 -6.59 14.36 -11.24
C ASN A 107 -8.09 14.49 -10.97
N ASN A 108 -8.79 15.32 -11.70
CA ASN A 108 -10.24 15.55 -11.53
C ASN A 108 -11.13 14.50 -12.22
N GLU A 109 -10.57 13.61 -13.02
CA GLU A 109 -11.32 12.57 -13.71
C GLU A 109 -11.74 11.43 -12.76
N TYR A 110 -10.89 11.11 -11.79
CA TYR A 110 -11.10 10.00 -10.85
C TYR A 110 -11.50 10.51 -9.48
N VAL A 111 -12.58 9.96 -8.94
CA VAL A 111 -13.05 10.23 -7.56
C VAL A 111 -12.69 9.10 -6.60
N ILE A 112 -12.35 7.94 -7.14
CA ILE A 112 -11.91 6.76 -6.40
C ILE A 112 -10.55 6.32 -6.92
N ALA A 113 -9.63 5.97 -6.02
CA ALA A 113 -8.42 5.22 -6.34
C ALA A 113 -8.31 3.98 -5.47
N ILE A 114 -7.78 2.90 -6.04
CA ILE A 114 -7.41 1.69 -5.32
C ILE A 114 -5.90 1.53 -5.40
N MET A 115 -5.25 1.56 -4.24
CA MET A 115 -3.80 1.48 -4.10
C MET A 115 -3.39 0.05 -3.72
N ASP A 116 -2.55 -0.56 -4.56
CA ASP A 116 -1.92 -1.85 -4.28
C ASP A 116 -0.72 -1.63 -3.35
N ARG A 117 -0.89 -1.97 -2.08
CA ARG A 117 0.03 -1.77 -0.96
C ARG A 117 0.01 -0.34 -0.40
N GLY A 118 -0.33 -0.24 0.87
CA GLY A 118 -0.41 1.01 1.62
C GLY A 118 0.80 1.29 2.51
N GLY A 119 0.59 2.19 3.47
CA GLY A 119 1.64 2.66 4.37
C GLY A 119 2.15 1.61 5.35
N ALA A 120 1.29 0.71 5.85
CA ALA A 120 1.68 -0.30 6.83
C ALA A 120 2.62 -1.36 6.22
N SER A 121 2.32 -1.86 5.03
CA SER A 121 3.22 -2.76 4.29
C SER A 121 4.54 -2.08 3.94
N THR A 122 4.50 -0.80 3.56
CA THR A 122 5.71 -0.03 3.25
C THR A 122 6.59 0.12 4.49
N ALA A 123 5.99 0.40 5.65
CA ALA A 123 6.71 0.49 6.93
C ALA A 123 7.36 -0.85 7.31
N TYR A 124 6.63 -1.96 7.20
CA TYR A 124 7.13 -3.29 7.51
C TYR A 124 8.43 -3.61 6.76
N HIS A 125 8.49 -3.27 5.47
CA HIS A 125 9.66 -3.55 4.65
C HIS A 125 10.79 -2.53 4.77
N THR A 126 10.50 -1.31 5.22
CA THR A 126 11.48 -0.20 5.23
C THR A 126 12.12 0.00 6.60
N ILE A 127 11.32 0.02 7.67
CA ILE A 127 11.79 0.39 9.01
C ILE A 127 12.92 -0.49 9.54
N PRO A 128 12.94 -1.82 9.33
CA PRO A 128 14.04 -2.67 9.78
C PRO A 128 15.40 -2.31 9.16
N LEU A 129 15.42 -1.62 8.02
CA LEU A 129 16.62 -1.26 7.28
C LEU A 129 17.22 0.09 7.69
N LEU A 130 16.52 0.83 8.54
CA LEU A 130 16.87 2.21 8.91
C LEU A 130 17.75 2.27 10.15
N SER A 131 18.58 3.31 10.23
CA SER A 131 19.23 3.72 11.49
C SER A 131 18.17 4.20 12.49
N ASN A 132 18.52 4.24 13.78
CA ASN A 132 17.58 4.69 14.81
C ASN A 132 17.14 6.15 14.63
N GLU A 133 18.00 6.99 14.07
CA GLU A 133 17.71 8.41 13.80
C GLU A 133 16.65 8.59 12.68
N GLU A 134 16.65 7.70 11.70
CA GLU A 134 15.74 7.78 10.54
C GLU A 134 14.38 7.14 10.82
N LYS A 135 14.35 6.10 11.69
CA LYS A 135 13.15 5.26 11.94
C LYS A 135 11.91 6.08 12.23
N GLU A 136 11.98 7.04 13.15
CA GLU A 136 10.79 7.77 13.57
C GLU A 136 10.24 8.67 12.45
N SER A 137 11.12 9.30 11.67
CA SER A 137 10.71 10.15 10.55
C SER A 137 10.01 9.34 9.46
N ILE A 138 10.57 8.19 9.07
CA ILE A 138 10.01 7.32 8.04
C ILE A 138 8.75 6.62 8.53
N LYS A 139 8.72 6.18 9.78
CA LYS A 139 7.54 5.60 10.41
C LYS A 139 6.35 6.57 10.41
N ASN A 140 6.59 7.83 10.77
CA ASN A 140 5.57 8.87 10.72
C ASN A 140 5.08 9.11 9.28
N LEU A 141 5.97 9.11 8.30
CA LEU A 141 5.63 9.26 6.89
C LEU A 141 4.76 8.10 6.39
N CYS A 142 5.13 6.86 6.69
CA CYS A 142 4.34 5.68 6.34
C CYS A 142 2.95 5.68 7.02
N ARG A 143 2.90 6.10 8.30
CA ARG A 143 1.63 6.27 9.02
C ARG A 143 0.75 7.31 8.34
N ASP A 144 1.29 8.44 7.97
CA ASP A 144 0.53 9.52 7.33
C ASP A 144 0.00 9.07 5.96
N ILE A 145 0.78 8.31 5.17
CA ILE A 145 0.31 7.66 3.93
C ILE A 145 -0.87 6.73 4.25
N GLY A 146 -0.75 5.87 5.26
CA GLY A 146 -1.81 4.94 5.67
C GLY A 146 -3.08 5.66 6.09
N LYS A 147 -2.97 6.77 6.83
CA LYS A 147 -4.10 7.59 7.29
C LYS A 147 -4.76 8.43 6.20
N MET A 148 -4.15 8.60 5.04
CA MET A 148 -4.81 9.23 3.88
C MET A 148 -5.89 8.34 3.26
N ALA A 149 -5.83 7.03 3.49
CA ALA A 149 -6.83 6.11 2.97
C ALA A 149 -8.19 6.32 3.67
N THR A 150 -9.24 6.35 2.84
CA THR A 150 -10.61 6.38 3.32
C THR A 150 -11.04 5.02 3.84
N LEU A 151 -10.59 3.98 3.16
CA LEU A 151 -10.87 2.58 3.46
C LEU A 151 -9.58 1.77 3.39
N THR A 152 -9.42 0.83 4.31
CA THR A 152 -8.31 -0.12 4.31
C THR A 152 -8.87 -1.53 4.29
N ILE A 153 -8.35 -2.36 3.40
CA ILE A 153 -8.66 -3.79 3.32
C ILE A 153 -7.35 -4.55 3.54
N MET A 154 -7.33 -5.41 4.55
CA MET A 154 -6.22 -6.31 4.85
C MET A 154 -6.53 -7.70 4.29
N LEU A 155 -5.71 -8.19 3.39
CA LEU A 155 -5.84 -9.54 2.86
C LEU A 155 -4.97 -10.51 3.66
N SER A 156 -5.58 -11.53 4.23
CA SER A 156 -4.84 -12.62 4.90
C SER A 156 -4.07 -13.47 3.90
N PRO A 157 -2.98 -14.15 4.34
CA PRO A 157 -2.23 -15.11 3.50
C PRO A 157 -3.13 -16.18 2.90
N LEU A 158 -2.80 -16.65 1.69
CA LEU A 158 -3.58 -17.70 1.01
C LEU A 158 -3.17 -19.12 1.45
N GLY A 159 -2.15 -19.29 2.30
CA GLY A 159 -1.66 -20.59 2.76
C GLY A 159 -0.92 -21.42 1.70
N PHE A 160 -0.68 -20.86 0.51
CA PHE A 160 0.12 -21.50 -0.54
C PHE A 160 1.06 -20.49 -1.21
N LEU A 161 2.20 -21.00 -1.68
CA LEU A 161 3.19 -20.22 -2.41
C LEU A 161 2.95 -20.36 -3.92
N LYS A 162 2.82 -19.23 -4.64
CA LYS A 162 2.98 -19.23 -6.07
C LYS A 162 4.46 -19.13 -6.41
N HIS A 163 5.01 -20.16 -7.01
CA HIS A 163 6.42 -20.23 -7.42
C HIS A 163 6.80 -19.30 -8.60
N ASP A 164 5.84 -18.59 -9.18
CA ASP A 164 6.01 -17.82 -10.42
C ASP A 164 6.70 -16.46 -10.23
N SER A 165 7.13 -16.10 -9.02
CA SER A 165 7.82 -14.84 -8.79
C SER A 165 9.27 -15.08 -8.40
N PRO A 166 10.25 -14.53 -9.13
CA PRO A 166 11.66 -14.53 -8.73
C PRO A 166 11.90 -13.67 -7.46
N ARG A 167 10.84 -13.07 -6.91
CA ARG A 167 10.87 -12.28 -5.71
C ARG A 167 10.76 -13.17 -4.49
N TYR A 168 11.88 -13.53 -3.91
CA TYR A 168 12.02 -14.15 -2.59
C TYR A 168 11.20 -15.44 -2.41
N GLN A 169 11.91 -16.54 -2.32
CA GLN A 169 11.37 -17.80 -1.79
C GLN A 169 11.13 -17.61 -0.29
N LYS A 170 10.01 -16.95 0.07
CA LYS A 170 9.56 -16.90 1.45
C LYS A 170 8.90 -18.20 1.83
N THR A 171 9.13 -18.65 3.04
CA THR A 171 8.37 -19.72 3.68
C THR A 171 6.97 -19.25 4.06
N ILE A 172 6.07 -20.19 4.33
CA ILE A 172 4.72 -19.86 4.83
C ILE A 172 4.82 -19.07 6.14
N ASN A 173 5.71 -19.48 7.06
CA ASN A 173 5.93 -18.80 8.33
C ASN A 173 6.35 -17.34 8.16
N GLU A 174 7.28 -17.06 7.25
CA GLU A 174 7.70 -15.67 6.95
C GLU A 174 6.56 -14.82 6.38
N ILE A 175 5.64 -15.41 5.63
CA ILE A 175 4.45 -14.72 5.11
C ILE A 175 3.45 -14.43 6.23
N GLU A 176 3.28 -15.36 7.17
CA GLU A 176 2.43 -15.16 8.36
C GLU A 176 3.01 -14.10 9.29
N GLU A 177 4.32 -14.12 9.53
CA GLU A 177 5.02 -13.06 10.28
C GLU A 177 4.89 -11.68 9.61
N GLU A 178 4.98 -11.63 8.28
CA GLU A 178 4.74 -10.39 7.52
C GLU A 178 3.30 -9.90 7.73
N ALA A 179 2.31 -10.79 7.68
CA ALA A 179 0.91 -10.44 7.91
C ALA A 179 0.68 -9.87 9.31
N ILE A 180 1.24 -10.51 10.33
CA ILE A 180 1.19 -10.05 11.72
C ILE A 180 1.88 -8.70 11.87
N GLY A 181 3.06 -8.53 11.27
CA GLY A 181 3.81 -7.28 11.32
C GLY A 181 3.06 -6.11 10.68
N ILE A 182 2.39 -6.33 9.54
CA ILE A 182 1.56 -5.32 8.87
C ILE A 182 0.35 -4.95 9.75
N LYS A 183 -0.37 -5.93 10.32
CA LYS A 183 -1.48 -5.69 11.24
C LYS A 183 -1.05 -4.89 12.45
N ASN A 184 0.09 -5.22 13.05
CA ASN A 184 0.64 -4.48 14.17
C ASN A 184 0.88 -2.98 13.87
N TYR A 185 1.22 -2.62 12.62
CA TYR A 185 1.30 -1.22 12.22
C TYR A 185 -0.08 -0.59 12.08
N LEU A 186 -1.04 -1.27 11.46
CA LEU A 186 -2.41 -0.78 11.33
C LEU A 186 -3.04 -0.50 12.70
N ASP A 187 -2.92 -1.45 13.62
CA ASP A 187 -3.46 -1.35 14.97
C ASP A 187 -2.80 -0.23 15.78
N ARG A 188 -1.45 -0.14 15.79
CA ARG A 188 -0.71 0.95 16.46
C ARG A 188 -1.02 2.32 15.93
N TRP A 189 -1.35 2.42 14.65
CA TRP A 189 -1.69 3.68 14.01
C TRP A 189 -3.18 3.99 14.07
N GLU A 190 -3.96 3.11 14.68
CA GLU A 190 -5.42 3.23 14.80
C GLU A 190 -6.09 3.36 13.43
N ILE A 191 -5.57 2.64 12.43
CA ILE A 191 -6.15 2.56 11.10
C ILE A 191 -7.16 1.43 11.09
N ARG A 192 -8.44 1.77 11.01
CA ARG A 192 -9.52 0.79 10.88
C ARG A 192 -9.42 0.07 9.54
N TYR A 193 -9.54 -1.25 9.55
CA TYR A 193 -9.49 -2.08 8.34
C TYR A 193 -10.52 -3.21 8.36
N LEU A 194 -10.93 -3.64 7.17
CA LEU A 194 -11.63 -4.91 6.97
C LEU A 194 -10.59 -6.00 6.71
N GLU A 195 -10.56 -7.03 7.54
CA GLU A 195 -9.78 -8.22 7.24
C GLU A 195 -10.60 -9.18 6.35
N ILE A 196 -10.01 -9.59 5.22
CA ILE A 196 -10.59 -10.62 4.35
C ILE A 196 -9.75 -11.90 4.50
N PRO A 197 -10.34 -12.98 5.05
CA PRO A 197 -9.66 -14.25 5.26
C PRO A 197 -9.26 -14.93 3.93
N PRO A 198 -8.42 -15.97 3.99
CA PRO A 198 -8.10 -16.77 2.83
C PRO A 198 -9.37 -17.47 2.30
N ASP A 199 -9.67 -17.25 1.02
CA ASP A 199 -10.80 -17.87 0.33
C ASP A 199 -10.56 -17.80 -1.18
N SER A 200 -11.47 -18.34 -1.97
CA SER A 200 -11.45 -18.20 -3.41
C SER A 200 -11.43 -16.73 -3.84
N ARG A 201 -10.82 -16.46 -4.98
CA ARG A 201 -10.75 -15.10 -5.52
C ARG A 201 -12.13 -14.46 -5.65
N ALA A 202 -13.14 -15.23 -6.06
CA ALA A 202 -14.51 -14.74 -6.26
C ALA A 202 -15.15 -14.31 -4.94
N VAL A 203 -15.02 -15.11 -3.88
CA VAL A 203 -15.57 -14.79 -2.54
C VAL A 203 -14.89 -13.55 -1.99
N ARG A 204 -13.56 -13.49 -1.99
CA ARG A 204 -12.81 -12.33 -1.50
C ARG A 204 -13.20 -11.04 -2.24
N LEU A 205 -13.35 -11.11 -3.57
CA LEU A 205 -13.75 -9.97 -4.39
C LEU A 205 -15.16 -9.52 -4.05
N THR A 206 -16.11 -10.44 -3.86
CA THR A 206 -17.49 -10.13 -3.47
C THR A 206 -17.54 -9.43 -2.12
N VAL A 207 -16.80 -9.94 -1.11
CA VAL A 207 -16.73 -9.34 0.23
C VAL A 207 -16.15 -7.92 0.17
N GLY A 208 -15.03 -7.75 -0.54
CA GLY A 208 -14.39 -6.44 -0.66
C GLY A 208 -15.25 -5.42 -1.42
N LEU A 209 -15.88 -5.83 -2.51
CA LEU A 209 -16.77 -4.97 -3.30
C LEU A 209 -17.99 -4.53 -2.47
N LYS A 210 -18.62 -5.46 -1.75
CA LYS A 210 -19.73 -5.13 -0.85
C LYS A 210 -19.31 -4.10 0.19
N TYR A 211 -18.19 -4.32 0.86
CA TYR A 211 -17.68 -3.37 1.87
C TYR A 211 -17.45 -1.97 1.29
N ILE A 212 -16.84 -1.89 0.11
CA ILE A 212 -16.60 -0.61 -0.57
C ILE A 212 -17.92 0.09 -0.90
N LEU A 213 -18.88 -0.63 -1.48
CA LEU A 213 -20.17 -0.05 -1.87
C LEU A 213 -20.99 0.39 -0.66
N ASP A 214 -21.00 -0.37 0.43
CA ASP A 214 -21.68 -0.01 1.67
C ASP A 214 -21.09 1.29 2.26
N GLU A 215 -19.79 1.43 2.31
CA GLU A 215 -19.10 2.64 2.81
C GLU A 215 -19.30 3.86 1.89
N LEU A 216 -19.37 3.67 0.58
CA LEU A 216 -19.68 4.73 -0.38
C LEU A 216 -21.13 5.20 -0.26
N ASN A 217 -22.10 4.29 -0.09
CA ASN A 217 -23.50 4.61 0.07
C ASN A 217 -23.76 5.38 1.36
N VAL A 218 -23.10 5.04 2.47
CA VAL A 218 -23.19 5.79 3.73
C VAL A 218 -22.73 7.24 3.57
N LYS A 219 -21.73 7.50 2.70
CA LYS A 219 -21.25 8.86 2.44
C LYS A 219 -22.21 9.69 1.57
N THR A 220 -22.89 9.06 0.62
CA THR A 220 -23.86 9.76 -0.25
C THR A 220 -25.11 10.14 0.53
N THR A 221 -25.62 9.29 1.40
CA THR A 221 -26.78 9.59 2.26
C THR A 221 -26.49 10.70 3.28
N LYS A 222 -25.29 10.79 3.83
CA LYS A 222 -24.92 11.89 4.74
C LYS A 222 -24.78 13.26 4.04
N LYS A 223 -24.47 13.29 2.73
CA LYS A 223 -24.40 14.55 1.96
C LYS A 223 -25.77 15.06 1.50
N SER A 224 -26.79 14.22 1.45
CA SER A 224 -28.14 14.62 1.07
C SER A 224 -28.99 15.14 2.25
N CYS A 225 -28.47 15.10 3.48
CA CYS A 225 -29.15 15.57 4.70
C CYS A 225 -28.60 16.92 5.20
N VAL A 226 -27.82 17.66 4.42
CA VAL A 226 -27.34 19.02 4.67
C VAL A 226 -27.81 19.91 3.52
#